data_672381264ee674e733d2c8d8e3788551
#
_entry.id   672381264ee674e733d2c8d8e3788551
#
_cell.length_a   1.000
_cell.length_b   1.000
_cell.length_c   1.000
_cell.angle_alpha   90.00
_cell.angle_beta   90.00
_cell.angle_gamma   90.00
#
_symmetry.space_group_name_H-M   'P 1'
#
loop_
_entity.id
_entity.type
_entity.pdbx_description
1 polymer ?
#
loop_
_entity_poly.entity_id
_entity_poly.type
_entity_poly.pdbx_seq_one_letter_code
_entity_poly.pdbx_strand_id
1 'polypeptide(L)'
;MRGRRRHPFGARARRDRAHQRGAGRSCGRGHRLRPDAAALLPALAGLDLLKLGDDGRFRPACSGLDQLVELFRPWASLSPVLRGQPRPANAATIAGAESLYPSLVSQLGTLFRPSAEQAAELLAQPGLRVLDIGAGAAPWSLAIATREPSSTVTAVELHAVMRSTYTAVRKAGIEDRYEFVEGSAFEVDWGEPATYDLALIANICHLFDENTNLQLLRRVADALRPAGRVAIVDVLPTERGDGPRPAVLYALGLVLRTSSGRIYPYSTFRRWLGQEGFENPCRHQLPGPFPFTLITAIRR
;
A
#
# COMPACT_ATOMS: atom_id res chain seq x y z
N MET A 1 -79.84 -21.20 17.17
CA MET A 1 -78.81 -21.27 18.23
C MET A 1 -77.49 -21.52 17.60
N ARG A 2 -76.58 -20.55 17.62
CA ARG A 2 -75.11 -20.56 17.67
C ARG A 2 -74.64 -19.22 17.15
N GLY A 3 -74.23 -18.37 18.08
CA GLY A 3 -73.75 -17.03 17.83
C GLY A 3 -72.36 -17.04 17.21
N ARG A 4 -72.18 -16.23 16.24
CA ARG A 4 -70.88 -15.87 15.68
C ARG A 4 -70.42 -14.55 16.32
N ARG A 5 -69.38 -14.64 17.13
CA ARG A 5 -68.64 -13.48 17.67
C ARG A 5 -67.87 -12.84 16.53
N ARG A 6 -68.12 -11.56 16.24
CA ARG A 6 -67.33 -10.70 15.39
C ARG A 6 -66.21 -10.08 16.24
N HIS A 7 -64.95 -10.26 15.82
CA HIS A 7 -63.82 -9.51 16.34
C HIS A 7 -63.71 -8.16 15.62
N PRO A 8 -63.45 -7.08 16.36
CA PRO A 8 -63.23 -5.76 15.78
C PRO A 8 -61.73 -5.52 15.58
N PHE A 9 -61.22 -5.72 14.38
CA PHE A 9 -59.98 -5.15 13.93
C PHE A 9 -60.12 -4.64 12.50
N GLY A 10 -60.54 -3.39 12.41
CA GLY A 10 -60.61 -2.69 11.14
C GLY A 10 -60.83 -1.21 11.36
N ALA A 11 -59.77 -0.46 11.57
CA ALA A 11 -59.68 0.96 11.25
C ALA A 11 -58.48 1.61 11.97
N ARG A 12 -57.30 1.61 11.37
CA ARG A 12 -56.26 2.63 11.56
C ARG A 12 -54.98 2.26 10.78
N ALA A 13 -55.01 2.45 9.49
CA ALA A 13 -53.84 2.42 8.67
C ALA A 13 -53.98 3.41 7.48
N ARG A 14 -54.27 4.66 7.83
CA ARG A 14 -54.23 5.77 6.86
C ARG A 14 -53.73 7.03 7.55
N ARG A 15 -52.46 7.06 7.95
CA ARG A 15 -51.69 8.29 8.22
C ARG A 15 -50.27 7.86 8.46
N ASP A 16 -49.47 7.63 7.42
CA ASP A 16 -48.02 7.70 7.43
C ASP A 16 -47.44 7.49 6.00
N ARG A 17 -48.07 8.19 5.02
CA ARG A 17 -47.51 8.26 3.66
C ARG A 17 -47.02 9.66 3.29
N ALA A 18 -46.55 10.42 4.22
CA ALA A 18 -46.11 11.81 3.95
C ALA A 18 -44.67 12.13 4.30
N HIS A 19 -43.84 11.17 4.78
CA HIS A 19 -42.44 11.47 5.16
C HIS A 19 -41.36 10.64 4.46
N GLN A 20 -41.66 9.98 3.33
CA GLN A 20 -40.63 9.26 2.56
C GLN A 20 -40.37 9.86 1.17
N ARG A 21 -40.55 11.18 1.00
CA ARG A 21 -40.10 11.86 -0.21
C ARG A 21 -39.02 12.87 0.13
N GLY A 22 -37.76 12.42 0.19
CA GLY A 22 -36.65 13.35 0.44
C GLY A 22 -35.27 12.76 0.61
N ALA A 23 -35.01 11.56 0.15
CA ALA A 23 -33.66 11.02 0.17
C ALA A 23 -33.34 10.32 -1.16
N GLY A 24 -32.88 11.07 -2.10
CA GLY A 24 -32.40 10.47 -3.33
C GLY A 24 -32.19 11.47 -4.43
N ARG A 25 -30.99 12.01 -4.56
CA ARG A 25 -30.33 12.35 -5.84
C ARG A 25 -28.95 12.90 -5.54
N SER A 26 -27.95 12.03 -5.66
CA SER A 26 -26.77 12.19 -6.50
C SER A 26 -25.69 11.23 -6.04
N CYS A 27 -25.69 10.04 -6.60
CA CYS A 27 -24.50 9.27 -6.86
C CYS A 27 -24.82 8.38 -8.06
N GLY A 28 -23.99 8.40 -9.08
CA GLY A 28 -24.25 7.78 -10.35
C GLY A 28 -24.55 6.28 -10.23
N ARG A 29 -25.59 5.83 -10.97
CA ARG A 29 -26.07 4.44 -11.14
C ARG A 29 -26.20 3.66 -9.82
N GLY A 30 -27.18 4.06 -9.01
CA GLY A 30 -27.51 3.39 -7.77
C GLY A 30 -28.13 2.02 -8.01
N HIS A 31 -27.40 0.97 -7.71
CA HIS A 31 -28.01 -0.28 -7.33
C HIS A 31 -28.79 -0.01 -6.03
N ARG A 32 -30.12 -0.18 -6.06
CA ARG A 32 -30.92 -0.12 -4.83
C ARG A 32 -30.43 -1.24 -3.92
N LEU A 33 -29.83 -0.88 -2.80
CA LEU A 33 -29.48 -1.86 -1.78
C LEU A 33 -30.79 -2.54 -1.31
N ARG A 34 -30.72 -3.85 -1.06
CA ARG A 34 -31.82 -4.60 -0.46
C ARG A 34 -32.12 -4.02 0.94
N PRO A 35 -33.35 -4.17 1.45
CA PRO A 35 -33.70 -3.72 2.82
C PRO A 35 -32.72 -4.21 3.89
N ASP A 36 -32.19 -5.43 3.74
CA ASP A 36 -31.23 -6.06 4.64
C ASP A 36 -29.88 -5.32 4.68
N ALA A 37 -29.56 -4.56 3.64
CA ALA A 37 -28.35 -3.72 3.62
C ALA A 37 -28.50 -2.43 4.44
N ALA A 38 -29.70 -2.12 4.95
CA ALA A 38 -29.92 -0.94 5.81
C ALA A 38 -29.12 -1.01 7.13
N ALA A 39 -28.83 -2.22 7.62
CA ALA A 39 -27.97 -2.43 8.77
C ALA A 39 -26.47 -2.23 8.49
N LEU A 40 -26.07 -2.29 7.22
CA LEU A 40 -24.65 -2.20 6.82
C LEU A 40 -24.09 -0.80 7.05
N LEU A 41 -24.83 0.24 6.69
CA LEU A 41 -24.33 1.63 6.81
C LEU A 41 -24.05 2.05 8.25
N PRO A 42 -24.94 1.79 9.24
CA PRO A 42 -24.62 2.02 10.65
C PRO A 42 -23.44 1.19 11.14
N ALA A 43 -23.31 -0.08 10.71
CA ALA A 43 -22.18 -0.92 11.09
C ALA A 43 -20.86 -0.36 10.54
N LEU A 44 -20.81 0.10 9.30
CA LEU A 44 -19.65 0.75 8.71
C LEU A 44 -19.31 2.08 9.41
N ALA A 45 -20.32 2.81 9.89
CA ALA A 45 -20.09 4.00 10.70
C ALA A 45 -19.54 3.66 12.10
N GLY A 46 -20.02 2.60 12.72
CA GLY A 46 -19.47 2.08 13.99
C GLY A 46 -18.04 1.53 13.86
N LEU A 47 -17.58 1.24 12.66
CA LEU A 47 -16.20 0.87 12.33
C LEU A 47 -15.35 2.05 11.85
N ASP A 48 -15.81 3.29 11.98
CA ASP A 48 -15.15 4.51 11.54
C ASP A 48 -14.83 4.56 10.02
N LEU A 49 -15.47 3.72 9.23
CA LEU A 49 -15.33 3.73 7.77
C LEU A 49 -16.26 4.74 7.11
N LEU A 50 -17.39 5.04 7.74
CA LEU A 50 -18.33 6.08 7.34
C LEU A 50 -18.56 7.06 8.48
N LYS A 51 -19.03 8.27 8.15
CA LYS A 51 -19.56 9.26 9.09
C LYS A 51 -21.01 9.54 8.75
N LEU A 52 -21.87 9.54 9.75
CA LEU A 52 -23.24 10.01 9.62
C LEU A 52 -23.24 11.53 9.83
N GLY A 53 -23.65 12.27 8.82
CA GLY A 53 -23.82 13.73 8.92
C GLY A 53 -25.15 14.12 9.57
N ASP A 54 -25.25 15.37 10.02
CA ASP A 54 -26.47 15.95 10.62
C ASP A 54 -27.68 15.93 9.67
N ASP A 55 -27.42 15.83 8.37
CA ASP A 55 -28.42 15.67 7.32
C ASP A 55 -28.90 14.21 7.14
N GLY A 56 -28.48 13.30 8.02
CA GLY A 56 -28.84 11.88 8.00
C GLY A 56 -28.18 11.07 6.86
N ARG A 57 -27.17 11.63 6.19
CA ARG A 57 -26.46 10.96 5.09
C ARG A 57 -25.13 10.38 5.57
N PHE A 58 -24.85 9.15 5.13
CA PHE A 58 -23.53 8.54 5.32
C PHE A 58 -22.54 9.05 4.27
N ARG A 59 -21.35 9.39 4.71
CA ARG A 59 -20.21 9.82 3.89
C ARG A 59 -18.98 9.00 4.25
N PRO A 60 -18.03 8.78 3.33
CA PRO A 60 -16.74 8.20 3.68
C PRO A 60 -16.08 8.97 4.84
N ALA A 61 -15.55 8.24 5.81
CA ALA A 61 -14.83 8.83 6.94
C ALA A 61 -13.47 9.40 6.51
N CYS A 62 -12.91 8.84 5.42
CA CYS A 62 -11.68 9.34 4.78
C CYS A 62 -11.87 9.42 3.27
N SER A 63 -11.10 10.26 2.60
CA SER A 63 -11.03 10.28 1.13
C SER A 63 -10.41 8.97 0.63
N GLY A 64 -10.96 8.41 -0.45
CA GLY A 64 -10.44 7.19 -1.07
C GLY A 64 -10.97 5.89 -0.49
N LEU A 65 -12.04 5.90 0.29
CA LEU A 65 -12.66 4.67 0.81
C LEU A 65 -13.17 3.74 -0.30
N ASP A 66 -13.72 4.30 -1.37
CA ASP A 66 -14.12 3.60 -2.58
C ASP A 66 -12.93 2.90 -3.26
N GLN A 67 -11.76 3.51 -3.19
CA GLN A 67 -10.51 2.98 -3.70
C GLN A 67 -9.96 1.85 -2.81
N LEU A 68 -10.16 1.92 -1.50
CA LEU A 68 -9.80 0.84 -0.58
C LEU A 68 -10.61 -0.43 -0.85
N VAL A 69 -11.85 -0.31 -1.34
CA VAL A 69 -12.67 -1.48 -1.71
C VAL A 69 -11.98 -2.35 -2.76
N GLU A 70 -11.27 -1.76 -3.73
CA GLU A 70 -10.53 -2.51 -4.73
C GLU A 70 -9.36 -3.31 -4.11
N LEU A 71 -8.72 -2.79 -3.05
CA LEU A 71 -7.68 -3.51 -2.31
C LEU A 71 -8.25 -4.72 -1.55
N PHE A 72 -9.53 -4.67 -1.16
CA PHE A 72 -10.18 -5.77 -0.44
C PHE A 72 -10.90 -6.76 -1.34
N ARG A 73 -11.17 -6.42 -2.60
CA ARG A 73 -11.84 -7.33 -3.55
C ARG A 73 -11.18 -8.71 -3.65
N PRO A 74 -9.83 -8.84 -3.70
CA PRO A 74 -9.17 -10.15 -3.76
C PRO A 74 -9.44 -11.03 -2.54
N TRP A 75 -9.84 -10.48 -1.39
CA TRP A 75 -10.13 -11.25 -0.18
C TRP A 75 -11.29 -12.23 -0.33
N ALA A 76 -12.23 -11.97 -1.25
CA ALA A 76 -13.27 -12.92 -1.61
C ALA A 76 -12.70 -14.25 -2.14
N SER A 77 -11.49 -14.23 -2.70
CA SER A 77 -10.78 -15.40 -3.22
C SER A 77 -9.93 -16.13 -2.18
N LEU A 78 -9.85 -15.65 -0.93
CA LEU A 78 -8.95 -16.23 0.08
C LEU A 78 -9.26 -17.72 0.32
N SER A 79 -10.51 -18.06 0.57
CA SER A 79 -10.91 -19.45 0.82
C SER A 79 -10.65 -20.36 -0.39
N PRO A 80 -11.00 -20.00 -1.64
CA PRO A 80 -10.59 -20.72 -2.84
C PRO A 80 -9.07 -20.92 -2.96
N VAL A 81 -8.28 -19.86 -2.78
CA VAL A 81 -6.81 -19.92 -2.89
C VAL A 81 -6.19 -20.85 -1.84
N LEU A 82 -6.66 -20.78 -0.58
CA LEU A 82 -6.21 -21.68 0.48
C LEU A 82 -6.56 -23.15 0.21
N ARG A 83 -7.55 -23.43 -0.66
CA ARG A 83 -7.89 -24.78 -1.15
C ARG A 83 -7.16 -25.16 -2.44
N GLY A 84 -6.15 -24.40 -2.86
CA GLY A 84 -5.32 -24.68 -4.02
C GLY A 84 -5.82 -24.12 -5.34
N GLN A 85 -6.86 -23.28 -5.37
CA GLN A 85 -7.27 -22.61 -6.60
C GLN A 85 -6.25 -21.52 -7.00
N PRO A 86 -6.17 -21.14 -8.29
CA PRO A 86 -5.29 -20.10 -8.78
C PRO A 86 -5.50 -18.76 -8.05
N ARG A 87 -4.42 -18.03 -7.84
CA ARG A 87 -4.46 -16.66 -7.28
C ARG A 87 -4.99 -15.68 -8.31
N PRO A 88 -5.71 -14.63 -7.86
CA PRO A 88 -6.20 -13.58 -8.76
C PRO A 88 -5.09 -12.81 -9.50
N ALA A 89 -3.92 -12.67 -8.87
CA ALA A 89 -2.75 -12.00 -9.43
C ALA A 89 -1.46 -12.59 -8.84
N ASN A 90 -0.32 -12.34 -9.50
CA ASN A 90 1.00 -12.66 -8.97
C ASN A 90 1.96 -11.48 -9.13
N ALA A 91 1.98 -10.60 -8.15
CA ALA A 91 2.82 -9.41 -8.12
C ALA A 91 4.34 -9.70 -8.03
N ALA A 92 4.72 -10.96 -7.82
CA ALA A 92 6.13 -11.39 -7.87
C ALA A 92 6.63 -11.62 -9.32
N THR A 93 5.75 -11.52 -10.33
CA THR A 93 6.11 -11.56 -11.75
C THR A 93 5.91 -10.20 -12.39
N ILE A 94 6.68 -9.88 -13.41
CA ILE A 94 6.57 -8.61 -14.16
C ILE A 94 5.13 -8.44 -14.66
N ALA A 95 4.59 -9.40 -15.40
CA ALA A 95 3.24 -9.32 -15.95
C ALA A 95 2.15 -9.16 -14.88
N GLY A 96 2.29 -9.86 -13.74
CA GLY A 96 1.33 -9.74 -12.63
C GLY A 96 1.43 -8.39 -11.92
N ALA A 97 2.63 -7.87 -11.74
CA ALA A 97 2.85 -6.55 -11.16
C ALA A 97 2.31 -5.45 -12.09
N GLU A 98 2.61 -5.51 -13.38
CA GLU A 98 2.11 -4.57 -14.39
C GLU A 98 0.59 -4.60 -14.57
N SER A 99 -0.04 -5.74 -14.31
CA SER A 99 -1.51 -5.85 -14.29
C SER A 99 -2.14 -5.23 -13.03
N LEU A 100 -1.47 -5.33 -11.89
CA LEU A 100 -2.02 -4.96 -10.58
C LEU A 100 -1.74 -3.49 -10.22
N TYR A 101 -0.49 -3.06 -10.32
CA TYR A 101 -0.02 -1.82 -9.71
C TYR A 101 -0.42 -0.52 -10.42
N PRO A 102 -0.59 -0.42 -11.76
CA PRO A 102 -0.94 0.85 -12.40
C PRO A 102 -2.17 1.53 -11.83
N SER A 103 -3.17 0.75 -11.39
CA SER A 103 -4.40 1.27 -10.79
C SER A 103 -4.27 1.60 -9.30
N LEU A 104 -3.25 1.09 -8.61
CA LEU A 104 -3.13 1.16 -7.16
C LEU A 104 -2.09 2.16 -6.66
N VAL A 105 -0.95 2.29 -7.36
CA VAL A 105 0.22 3.00 -6.82
C VAL A 105 -0.02 4.49 -6.54
N SER A 106 -0.85 5.16 -7.33
CA SER A 106 -1.18 6.57 -7.09
C SER A 106 -1.94 6.78 -5.76
N GLN A 107 -2.78 5.81 -5.40
CA GLN A 107 -3.55 5.79 -4.16
C GLN A 107 -2.67 5.41 -2.98
N LEU A 108 -1.84 4.37 -3.17
CA LEU A 108 -0.85 3.96 -2.18
C LEU A 108 0.12 5.10 -1.85
N GLY A 109 0.55 5.87 -2.86
CA GLY A 109 1.39 7.06 -2.66
C GLY A 109 0.78 8.08 -1.70
N THR A 110 -0.54 8.30 -1.77
CA THR A 110 -1.24 9.18 -0.82
C THR A 110 -1.30 8.59 0.58
N LEU A 111 -1.58 7.29 0.69
CA LEU A 111 -1.68 6.59 1.98
C LEU A 111 -0.32 6.45 2.68
N PHE A 112 0.78 6.35 1.91
CA PHE A 112 2.13 6.20 2.43
C PHE A 112 2.78 7.54 2.82
N ARG A 113 2.20 8.67 2.43
CA ARG A 113 2.76 10.01 2.67
C ARG A 113 3.22 10.23 4.11
N PRO A 114 2.40 10.00 5.17
CA PRO A 114 2.86 10.26 6.54
C PRO A 114 4.11 9.45 6.91
N SER A 115 4.17 8.18 6.46
CA SER A 115 5.34 7.32 6.67
C SER A 115 6.55 7.82 5.88
N ALA A 116 6.34 8.28 4.63
CA ALA A 116 7.40 8.76 3.76
C ALA A 116 8.00 10.08 4.26
N GLU A 117 7.19 11.01 4.77
CA GLU A 117 7.62 12.26 5.37
C GLU A 117 8.51 11.99 6.61
N GLN A 118 8.09 11.07 7.48
CA GLN A 118 8.91 10.68 8.65
C GLN A 118 10.21 9.96 8.22
N ALA A 119 10.16 9.10 7.21
CA ALA A 119 11.36 8.46 6.68
C ALA A 119 12.33 9.51 6.10
N ALA A 120 11.82 10.52 5.38
CA ALA A 120 12.64 11.60 4.85
C ALA A 120 13.32 12.41 5.98
N GLU A 121 12.69 12.60 7.13
CA GLU A 121 13.34 13.25 8.30
C GLU A 121 14.57 12.47 8.79
N LEU A 122 14.54 11.16 8.68
CA LEU A 122 15.64 10.27 9.11
C LEU A 122 16.71 10.08 8.03
N LEU A 123 16.34 10.20 6.76
CA LEU A 123 17.17 9.82 5.63
C LEU A 123 17.78 11.00 4.88
N ALA A 124 17.04 12.11 4.75
CA ALA A 124 17.43 13.22 3.91
C ALA A 124 18.72 13.90 4.40
N GLN A 125 19.60 14.17 3.46
CA GLN A 125 20.84 14.92 3.64
C GLN A 125 21.09 15.73 2.36
N PRO A 126 21.79 16.87 2.44
CA PRO A 126 22.10 17.68 1.27
C PRO A 126 22.86 16.91 0.20
N GLY A 127 22.44 17.07 -1.06
CA GLY A 127 23.17 16.58 -2.22
C GLY A 127 23.16 15.06 -2.43
N LEU A 128 22.19 14.32 -1.87
CA LEU A 128 22.09 12.89 -2.05
C LEU A 128 21.79 12.51 -3.51
N ARG A 129 22.49 11.51 -4.00
CA ARG A 129 22.11 10.74 -5.18
C ARG A 129 21.34 9.51 -4.72
N VAL A 130 20.05 9.51 -4.97
CA VAL A 130 19.10 8.51 -4.47
C VAL A 130 18.73 7.53 -5.58
N LEU A 131 18.81 6.24 -5.32
CA LEU A 131 18.26 5.17 -6.15
C LEU A 131 16.94 4.70 -5.53
N ASP A 132 15.82 4.87 -6.23
CA ASP A 132 14.49 4.44 -5.76
C ASP A 132 14.02 3.24 -6.57
N ILE A 133 14.05 2.06 -5.97
CA ILE A 133 13.82 0.77 -6.61
C ILE A 133 12.35 0.35 -6.41
N GLY A 134 11.62 0.21 -7.53
CA GLY A 134 10.19 -0.03 -7.50
C GLY A 134 9.44 1.20 -6.98
N ALA A 135 9.74 2.35 -7.57
CA ALA A 135 9.33 3.66 -7.07
C ALA A 135 7.80 3.84 -6.96
N GLY A 136 6.99 3.15 -7.76
CA GLY A 136 5.53 3.29 -7.78
C GLY A 136 5.10 4.71 -8.11
N ALA A 137 4.41 5.40 -7.20
CA ALA A 137 4.15 6.84 -7.28
C ALA A 137 5.24 7.68 -6.58
N ALA A 138 6.39 7.11 -6.34
CA ALA A 138 7.59 7.70 -5.73
C ALA A 138 7.36 8.40 -4.36
N PRO A 139 6.49 7.94 -3.46
CA PRO A 139 6.21 8.69 -2.24
C PRO A 139 7.45 8.89 -1.38
N TRP A 140 8.36 7.92 -1.35
CA TRP A 140 9.55 7.90 -0.50
C TRP A 140 10.65 8.84 -1.03
N SER A 141 11.00 8.71 -2.30
CA SER A 141 12.00 9.59 -2.92
C SER A 141 11.49 11.02 -3.10
N LEU A 142 10.19 11.23 -3.39
CA LEU A 142 9.58 12.55 -3.42
C LEU A 142 9.67 13.27 -2.07
N ALA A 143 9.42 12.57 -0.97
CA ALA A 143 9.55 13.15 0.36
C ALA A 143 10.99 13.61 0.65
N ILE A 144 11.99 12.79 0.27
CA ILE A 144 13.41 13.13 0.40
C ILE A 144 13.79 14.32 -0.50
N ALA A 145 13.45 14.25 -1.80
CA ALA A 145 13.81 15.28 -2.77
C ALA A 145 13.09 16.62 -2.54
N THR A 146 11.89 16.58 -1.94
CA THR A 146 11.18 17.80 -1.52
C THR A 146 11.84 18.45 -0.31
N ARG A 147 12.30 17.63 0.63
CA ARG A 147 12.97 18.10 1.84
C ARG A 147 14.37 18.64 1.56
N GLU A 148 15.08 18.01 0.62
CA GLU A 148 16.45 18.36 0.23
C GLU A 148 16.52 18.71 -1.27
N PRO A 149 16.37 19.99 -1.61
CA PRO A 149 16.34 20.43 -3.01
C PRO A 149 17.59 20.15 -3.84
N SER A 150 18.73 19.92 -3.22
CA SER A 150 20.00 19.55 -3.88
C SER A 150 20.12 18.05 -4.21
N SER A 151 19.19 17.22 -3.76
CA SER A 151 19.20 15.78 -4.04
C SER A 151 18.66 15.47 -5.42
N THR A 152 19.22 14.43 -6.06
CA THR A 152 18.76 13.85 -7.32
C THR A 152 18.29 12.42 -7.10
N VAL A 153 17.41 11.94 -7.96
CA VAL A 153 16.81 10.60 -7.85
C VAL A 153 16.88 9.87 -9.19
N THR A 154 17.36 8.64 -9.18
CA THR A 154 17.13 7.67 -10.26
C THR A 154 16.00 6.75 -9.81
N ALA A 155 14.84 6.85 -10.45
CA ALA A 155 13.66 6.04 -10.16
C ALA A 155 13.58 4.86 -11.13
N VAL A 156 13.66 3.65 -10.59
CA VAL A 156 13.54 2.39 -11.34
C VAL A 156 12.14 1.82 -11.14
N GLU A 157 11.41 1.58 -12.24
CA GLU A 157 10.07 1.05 -12.15
C GLU A 157 9.67 0.29 -13.42
N LEU A 158 8.76 -0.67 -13.31
CA LEU A 158 8.21 -1.41 -14.43
C LEU A 158 7.50 -0.48 -15.42
N HIS A 159 7.59 -0.79 -16.71
CA HIS A 159 7.08 0.05 -17.79
C HIS A 159 5.63 0.49 -17.59
N ALA A 160 4.72 -0.44 -17.28
CA ALA A 160 3.30 -0.10 -17.09
C ALA A 160 3.03 0.77 -15.85
N VAL A 161 3.94 0.78 -14.85
CA VAL A 161 3.81 1.53 -13.59
C VAL A 161 4.52 2.88 -13.67
N MET A 162 5.59 3.01 -14.46
CA MET A 162 6.44 4.21 -14.58
C MET A 162 5.65 5.50 -14.87
N ARG A 163 4.53 5.39 -15.60
CA ARG A 163 3.64 6.54 -15.83
C ARG A 163 3.13 7.17 -14.52
N SER A 164 2.92 6.37 -13.49
CA SER A 164 2.47 6.86 -12.18
C SER A 164 3.60 7.61 -11.46
N THR A 165 4.83 7.10 -11.55
CA THR A 165 6.04 7.76 -11.05
C THR A 165 6.21 9.12 -11.70
N TYR A 166 6.22 9.15 -13.02
CA TYR A 166 6.35 10.38 -13.81
C TYR A 166 5.27 11.41 -13.47
N THR A 167 4.01 10.97 -13.39
CA THR A 167 2.88 11.85 -13.06
C THR A 167 3.03 12.47 -11.66
N ALA A 168 3.47 11.69 -10.68
CA ALA A 168 3.67 12.16 -9.30
C ALA A 168 4.82 13.16 -9.22
N VAL A 169 5.95 12.89 -9.85
CA VAL A 169 7.14 13.74 -9.90
C VAL A 169 6.84 15.06 -10.60
N ARG A 170 6.18 15.02 -11.76
CA ARG A 170 5.74 16.21 -12.50
C ARG A 170 4.77 17.07 -11.70
N LYS A 171 3.83 16.43 -10.98
CA LYS A 171 2.91 17.15 -10.10
C LYS A 171 3.63 17.87 -8.96
N ALA A 172 4.77 17.34 -8.51
CA ALA A 172 5.63 17.96 -7.52
C ALA A 172 6.52 19.08 -8.11
N GLY A 173 6.64 19.19 -9.44
CA GLY A 173 7.44 20.22 -10.14
C GLY A 173 8.94 20.04 -9.97
N ILE A 174 9.42 18.80 -9.90
CA ILE A 174 10.83 18.45 -9.67
C ILE A 174 11.36 17.41 -10.64
N GLU A 175 10.78 17.30 -11.82
CA GLU A 175 11.18 16.35 -12.85
C GLU A 175 12.62 16.55 -13.36
N ASP A 176 13.15 17.74 -13.29
CA ASP A 176 14.54 18.09 -13.62
C ASP A 176 15.59 17.42 -12.70
N ARG A 177 15.14 16.89 -11.57
CA ARG A 177 15.97 16.18 -10.59
C ARG A 177 15.77 14.67 -10.61
N TYR A 178 14.95 14.17 -11.54
CA TYR A 178 14.65 12.74 -11.68
C TYR A 178 15.16 12.17 -12.97
N GLU A 179 15.83 11.04 -12.88
CA GLU A 179 16.09 10.12 -13.97
C GLU A 179 15.15 8.94 -13.86
N PHE A 180 14.57 8.51 -14.99
CA PHE A 180 13.59 7.42 -15.02
C PHE A 180 14.15 6.23 -15.78
N VAL A 181 14.25 5.08 -15.12
CA VAL A 181 14.76 3.82 -15.68
C VAL A 181 13.61 2.82 -15.73
N GLU A 182 13.12 2.55 -16.93
CA GLU A 182 11.97 1.65 -17.14
C GLU A 182 12.41 0.21 -17.27
N GLY A 183 11.83 -0.67 -16.47
CA GLY A 183 11.98 -2.12 -16.54
C GLY A 183 12.11 -2.79 -15.19
N SER A 184 12.39 -4.08 -15.21
CA SER A 184 12.59 -4.87 -14.01
C SER A 184 13.86 -4.45 -13.27
N ALA A 185 13.75 -4.18 -11.98
CA ALA A 185 14.89 -3.90 -11.12
C ALA A 185 15.96 -5.00 -11.09
N PHE A 186 15.64 -6.20 -11.56
CA PHE A 186 16.59 -7.31 -11.67
C PHE A 186 17.32 -7.35 -13.04
N GLU A 187 16.84 -6.62 -14.05
CA GLU A 187 17.31 -6.72 -15.44
C GLU A 187 17.93 -5.42 -15.94
N VAL A 188 17.36 -4.25 -15.58
CA VAL A 188 17.83 -2.97 -16.09
C VAL A 188 19.15 -2.54 -15.45
N ASP A 189 19.91 -1.75 -16.18
CA ASP A 189 21.09 -1.08 -15.67
C ASP A 189 20.69 0.14 -14.82
N TRP A 190 21.31 0.30 -13.67
CA TRP A 190 21.10 1.45 -12.76
C TRP A 190 22.20 2.51 -12.88
N GLY A 191 23.11 2.34 -13.82
CA GLY A 191 24.28 3.19 -14.01
C GLY A 191 25.56 2.63 -13.39
N GLU A 192 26.59 3.47 -13.30
CA GLU A 192 27.91 3.05 -12.83
C GLU A 192 27.89 2.57 -11.37
N PRO A 193 28.72 1.57 -11.03
CA PRO A 193 28.87 1.12 -9.65
C PRO A 193 29.31 2.25 -8.71
N ALA A 194 29.02 2.10 -7.43
CA ALA A 194 29.41 3.06 -6.38
C ALA A 194 28.95 4.50 -6.65
N THR A 195 27.78 4.65 -7.28
CA THR A 195 27.23 5.96 -7.70
C THR A 195 26.36 6.61 -6.64
N TYR A 196 25.55 5.81 -5.93
CA TYR A 196 24.48 6.32 -5.09
C TYR A 196 24.90 6.46 -3.63
N ASP A 197 24.34 7.48 -2.97
CA ASP A 197 24.49 7.74 -1.55
C ASP A 197 23.44 6.98 -0.72
N LEU A 198 22.27 6.82 -1.30
CA LEU A 198 21.11 6.19 -0.69
C LEU A 198 20.36 5.32 -1.70
N ALA A 199 20.09 4.08 -1.36
CA ALA A 199 19.18 3.22 -2.10
C ALA A 199 17.91 2.95 -1.28
N LEU A 200 16.76 3.16 -1.89
CA LEU A 200 15.44 2.89 -1.33
C LEU A 200 14.89 1.58 -1.89
N ILE A 201 14.45 0.68 -1.01
CA ILE A 201 13.72 -0.54 -1.32
C ILE A 201 12.45 -0.51 -0.47
N ALA A 202 11.38 0.07 -1.00
CA ALA A 202 10.17 0.29 -0.23
C ALA A 202 8.99 -0.56 -0.72
N ASN A 203 8.47 -1.43 0.15
CA ASN A 203 7.35 -2.33 -0.14
C ASN A 203 7.64 -3.32 -1.29
N ILE A 204 8.87 -3.79 -1.37
CA ILE A 204 9.37 -4.69 -2.42
C ILE A 204 9.77 -6.05 -1.84
N CYS A 205 10.51 -6.10 -0.72
CA CYS A 205 11.09 -7.34 -0.22
C CYS A 205 10.03 -8.40 0.10
N HIS A 206 8.87 -8.00 0.55
CA HIS A 206 7.76 -8.93 0.85
C HIS A 206 7.15 -9.60 -0.38
N LEU A 207 7.47 -9.16 -1.61
CA LEU A 207 6.96 -9.77 -2.84
C LEU A 207 7.74 -11.04 -3.22
N PHE A 208 8.97 -11.16 -2.77
CA PHE A 208 9.93 -12.15 -3.23
C PHE A 208 10.37 -13.09 -2.13
N ASP A 209 10.95 -14.23 -2.54
CA ASP A 209 11.63 -15.16 -1.64
C ASP A 209 13.01 -14.62 -1.18
N GLU A 210 13.66 -15.38 -0.31
CA GLU A 210 14.95 -15.03 0.27
C GLU A 210 16.05 -14.88 -0.79
N ASN A 211 16.15 -15.81 -1.74
CA ASN A 211 17.19 -15.79 -2.76
C ASN A 211 17.08 -14.57 -3.66
N THR A 212 15.88 -14.23 -4.06
CA THR A 212 15.59 -13.04 -4.87
C THR A 212 15.91 -11.75 -4.11
N ASN A 213 15.58 -11.69 -2.82
CA ASN A 213 15.93 -10.54 -1.98
C ASN A 213 17.45 -10.39 -1.80
N LEU A 214 18.20 -11.49 -1.63
CA LEU A 214 19.67 -11.44 -1.56
C LEU A 214 20.28 -10.96 -2.88
N GLN A 215 19.76 -11.40 -4.05
CA GLN A 215 20.18 -10.88 -5.34
C GLN A 215 19.95 -9.37 -5.46
N LEU A 216 18.79 -8.88 -5.02
CA LEU A 216 18.48 -7.45 -5.01
C LEU A 216 19.45 -6.67 -4.11
N LEU A 217 19.68 -7.14 -2.89
CA LEU A 217 20.59 -6.49 -1.95
C LEU A 217 22.06 -6.47 -2.42
N ARG A 218 22.50 -7.52 -3.13
CA ARG A 218 23.83 -7.54 -3.76
C ARG A 218 23.96 -6.46 -4.82
N ARG A 219 22.98 -6.34 -5.72
CA ARG A 219 22.96 -5.27 -6.73
C ARG A 219 22.96 -3.88 -6.09
N VAL A 220 22.20 -3.71 -5.00
CA VAL A 220 22.17 -2.45 -4.23
C VAL A 220 23.53 -2.16 -3.59
N ALA A 221 24.20 -3.19 -3.04
CA ALA A 221 25.54 -3.01 -2.52
C ALA A 221 26.54 -2.54 -3.59
N ASP A 222 26.44 -3.07 -4.82
CA ASP A 222 27.31 -2.66 -5.93
C ASP A 222 27.01 -1.23 -6.40
N ALA A 223 25.76 -0.80 -6.40
CA ALA A 223 25.33 0.53 -6.81
C ALA A 223 25.67 1.64 -5.79
N LEU A 224 25.70 1.30 -4.51
CA LEU A 224 26.02 2.25 -3.44
C LEU A 224 27.53 2.51 -3.35
N ARG A 225 27.91 3.76 -3.12
CA ARG A 225 29.31 4.11 -2.77
C ARG A 225 29.68 3.56 -1.38
N PRO A 226 30.99 3.44 -1.06
CA PRO A 226 31.43 3.17 0.32
C PRO A 226 30.80 4.17 1.30
N ALA A 227 30.35 3.69 2.45
CA ALA A 227 29.58 4.43 3.44
C ALA A 227 28.18 4.93 2.93
N GLY A 228 27.75 4.55 1.72
CA GLY A 228 26.37 4.75 1.25
C GLY A 228 25.37 3.93 2.08
N ARG A 229 24.13 4.35 2.08
CA ARG A 229 23.07 3.74 2.91
C ARG A 229 22.04 3.00 2.08
N VAL A 230 21.62 1.84 2.53
CA VAL A 230 20.38 1.23 2.10
C VAL A 230 19.26 1.57 3.09
N ALA A 231 18.08 1.87 2.58
CA ALA A 231 16.87 2.11 3.35
C ALA A 231 15.75 1.18 2.83
N ILE A 232 15.35 0.22 3.64
CA ILE A 232 14.29 -0.74 3.34
C ILE A 232 13.07 -0.34 4.15
N VAL A 233 11.93 -0.18 3.48
CA VAL A 233 10.65 0.03 4.16
C VAL A 233 9.75 -1.15 3.88
N ASP A 234 9.34 -1.84 4.94
CA ASP A 234 8.45 -2.98 4.80
C ASP A 234 7.61 -3.22 6.07
N VAL A 235 6.66 -4.14 5.96
CA VAL A 235 5.87 -4.64 7.09
C VAL A 235 6.60 -5.81 7.72
N LEU A 236 6.96 -5.68 8.99
CA LEU A 236 7.68 -6.72 9.72
C LEU A 236 6.79 -7.43 10.74
N PRO A 237 6.83 -8.77 10.81
CA PRO A 237 6.23 -9.51 11.91
C PRO A 237 7.14 -9.46 13.15
N THR A 238 6.63 -9.97 14.28
CA THR A 238 7.47 -10.37 15.40
C THR A 238 8.44 -11.48 14.97
N GLU A 239 9.48 -11.73 15.75
CA GLU A 239 10.42 -12.84 15.48
C GLU A 239 9.73 -14.23 15.47
N ARG A 240 8.59 -14.36 16.14
CA ARG A 240 7.78 -15.58 16.15
C ARG A 240 6.79 -15.68 14.98
N GLY A 241 6.57 -14.58 14.25
CA GLY A 241 5.61 -14.52 13.15
C GLY A 241 4.14 -14.40 13.57
N ASP A 242 3.86 -14.24 14.85
CA ASP A 242 2.50 -14.25 15.44
C ASP A 242 1.91 -12.84 15.67
N GLY A 243 2.56 -11.81 15.19
CA GLY A 243 2.13 -10.42 15.36
C GLY A 243 3.06 -9.42 14.69
N PRO A 244 2.82 -8.13 14.88
CA PRO A 244 1.58 -7.55 15.40
C PRO A 244 0.39 -7.81 14.45
N ARG A 245 -0.84 -7.70 14.96
CA ARG A 245 -2.06 -8.01 14.19
C ARG A 245 -2.12 -7.39 12.79
N PRO A 246 -1.78 -6.11 12.58
CA PRO A 246 -1.76 -5.54 11.23
C PRO A 246 -0.76 -6.23 10.30
N ALA A 247 0.41 -6.64 10.80
CA ALA A 247 1.43 -7.31 10.00
C ALA A 247 0.98 -8.72 9.57
N VAL A 248 0.38 -9.51 10.46
CA VAL A 248 -0.10 -10.85 10.09
C VAL A 248 -1.29 -10.80 9.14
N LEU A 249 -2.16 -9.78 9.24
CA LEU A 249 -3.21 -9.55 8.25
C LEU A 249 -2.64 -9.13 6.89
N TYR A 250 -1.59 -8.30 6.89
CA TYR A 250 -0.86 -7.95 5.66
C TYR A 250 -0.26 -9.18 4.99
N ALA A 251 0.37 -10.06 5.77
CA ALA A 251 0.92 -11.34 5.29
C ALA A 251 -0.14 -12.24 4.65
N LEU A 252 -1.33 -12.31 5.25
CA LEU A 252 -2.44 -13.06 4.69
C LEU A 252 -2.87 -12.49 3.32
N GLY A 253 -2.83 -11.17 3.16
CA GLY A 253 -3.08 -10.51 1.87
C GLY A 253 -2.04 -10.86 0.79
N LEU A 254 -0.79 -11.17 1.17
CA LEU A 254 0.24 -11.61 0.22
C LEU A 254 -0.09 -12.97 -0.41
N VAL A 255 -0.75 -13.87 0.32
CA VAL A 255 -1.20 -15.16 -0.22
C VAL A 255 -2.09 -15.01 -1.45
N LEU A 256 -2.82 -13.90 -1.54
CA LEU A 256 -3.73 -13.61 -2.65
C LEU A 256 -3.04 -13.00 -3.87
N ARG A 257 -1.87 -12.41 -3.71
CA ARG A 257 -1.22 -11.58 -4.74
C ARG A 257 0.23 -11.97 -5.07
N THR A 258 0.80 -12.95 -4.37
CA THR A 258 2.15 -13.45 -4.66
C THR A 258 2.21 -14.96 -4.56
N SER A 259 3.14 -15.60 -5.28
CA SER A 259 3.39 -17.05 -5.19
C SER A 259 4.41 -17.39 -4.10
N SER A 260 5.36 -16.50 -3.80
CA SER A 260 6.50 -16.74 -2.91
C SER A 260 6.68 -15.66 -1.84
N GLY A 261 5.95 -14.55 -1.99
CA GLY A 261 6.07 -13.40 -1.07
C GLY A 261 5.61 -13.70 0.35
N ARG A 262 6.29 -13.06 1.28
CA ARG A 262 6.01 -13.15 2.72
C ARG A 262 6.58 -11.94 3.45
N ILE A 263 6.11 -11.66 4.64
CA ILE A 263 6.76 -10.69 5.53
C ILE A 263 7.91 -11.37 6.28
N TYR A 264 8.98 -10.63 6.49
CA TYR A 264 10.20 -11.13 7.12
C TYR A 264 10.46 -10.42 8.44
N PRO A 265 10.87 -11.15 9.51
CA PRO A 265 11.23 -10.52 10.78
C PRO A 265 12.55 -9.73 10.64
N TYR A 266 12.78 -8.81 11.57
CA TYR A 266 13.96 -7.95 11.55
C TYR A 266 15.29 -8.74 11.58
N SER A 267 15.33 -9.86 12.28
CA SER A 267 16.50 -10.75 12.30
C SER A 267 16.88 -11.26 10.92
N THR A 268 15.91 -11.54 10.06
CA THR A 268 16.15 -11.95 8.67
C THR A 268 16.81 -10.82 7.87
N PHE A 269 16.29 -9.59 7.94
CA PHE A 269 16.91 -8.45 7.27
C PHE A 269 18.34 -8.19 7.77
N ARG A 270 18.57 -8.28 9.08
CA ARG A 270 19.94 -8.15 9.65
C ARG A 270 20.90 -9.18 9.08
N ARG A 271 20.47 -10.43 8.95
CA ARG A 271 21.27 -11.51 8.37
C ARG A 271 21.58 -11.23 6.89
N TRP A 272 20.59 -10.90 6.09
CA TRP A 272 20.76 -10.58 4.66
C TRP A 272 21.71 -9.39 4.45
N LEU A 273 21.48 -8.32 5.17
CA LEU A 273 22.33 -7.13 5.12
C LEU A 273 23.77 -7.46 5.46
N GLY A 274 24.01 -8.25 6.53
CA GLY A 274 25.35 -8.67 6.89
C GLY A 274 26.02 -9.56 5.83
N GLN A 275 25.26 -10.44 5.16
CA GLN A 275 25.75 -11.28 4.06
C GLN A 275 26.18 -10.47 2.83
N GLU A 276 25.47 -9.39 2.54
CA GLU A 276 25.74 -8.54 1.36
C GLU A 276 26.61 -7.31 1.71
N GLY A 277 27.35 -7.35 2.81
CA GLY A 277 28.38 -6.36 3.13
C GLY A 277 27.87 -5.06 3.76
N PHE A 278 26.67 -5.07 4.31
CA PHE A 278 26.15 -3.95 5.08
C PHE A 278 26.39 -4.13 6.57
N GLU A 279 26.57 -3.02 7.27
CA GLU A 279 26.78 -2.98 8.71
C GLU A 279 25.88 -1.96 9.41
N ASN A 280 25.85 -2.01 10.74
CA ASN A 280 25.08 -1.12 11.60
C ASN A 280 23.59 -1.06 11.26
N PRO A 281 22.88 -2.20 11.07
CA PRO A 281 21.45 -2.17 10.77
C PRO A 281 20.65 -1.59 11.93
N CYS A 282 19.90 -0.54 11.65
CA CYS A 282 18.97 0.11 12.57
C CYS A 282 17.53 -0.02 12.06
N ARG A 283 16.54 0.06 12.95
CA ARG A 283 15.13 0.07 12.58
C ARG A 283 14.37 1.18 13.29
N HIS A 284 13.40 1.76 12.58
CA HIS A 284 12.49 2.79 13.06
C HIS A 284 11.07 2.45 12.66
N GLN A 285 10.13 2.48 13.62
CA GLN A 285 8.72 2.34 13.30
C GLN A 285 8.22 3.63 12.67
N LEU A 286 7.54 3.52 11.53
CA LEU A 286 6.98 4.68 10.84
C LEU A 286 5.50 4.88 11.21
N PRO A 287 5.01 6.13 11.24
CA PRO A 287 3.61 6.45 11.47
C PRO A 287 2.78 6.14 10.21
N GLY A 288 1.46 6.10 10.37
CA GLY A 288 0.52 5.97 9.26
C GLY A 288 -0.41 4.76 9.39
N PRO A 289 -1.25 4.54 8.37
CA PRO A 289 -2.26 3.48 8.42
C PRO A 289 -1.68 2.07 8.25
N PHE A 290 -0.44 1.97 7.77
CA PHE A 290 0.27 0.70 7.62
C PHE A 290 1.38 0.56 8.67
N PRO A 291 1.63 -0.66 9.17
CA PRO A 291 2.65 -0.91 10.19
C PRO A 291 4.06 -0.98 9.58
N PHE A 292 4.47 0.07 8.86
CA PHE A 292 5.76 0.10 8.21
C PHE A 292 6.90 0.30 9.20
N THR A 293 7.97 -0.43 8.96
CA THR A 293 9.26 -0.27 9.62
C THR A 293 10.29 0.15 8.58
N LEU A 294 11.01 1.22 8.85
CA LEU A 294 12.21 1.61 8.11
C LEU A 294 13.40 0.86 8.70
N ILE A 295 14.16 0.16 7.87
CA ILE A 295 15.44 -0.45 8.20
C ILE A 295 16.51 0.28 7.41
N THR A 296 17.56 0.73 8.08
CA THR A 296 18.73 1.34 7.45
C THR A 296 19.98 0.54 7.76
N ALA A 297 20.92 0.49 6.82
CA ALA A 297 22.25 -0.05 7.05
C ALA A 297 23.26 0.67 6.14
N ILE A 298 24.55 0.60 6.50
CA ILE A 298 25.65 1.30 5.84
C ILE A 298 26.45 0.27 5.04
N ARG A 299 26.77 0.58 3.79
CA ARG A 299 27.71 -0.20 2.98
C ARG A 299 29.14 -0.07 3.53
N ARG A 300 29.83 -1.19 3.69
CA ARG A 300 31.26 -1.22 3.99
C ARG A 300 32.12 -0.57 2.93
#